data_9a1d53facdb553b36991a4fb1f4a0b08
#
_entry.id   9a1d53facdb553b36991a4fb1f4a0b08
#
_cell.length_a   1.000
_cell.length_b   1.000
_cell.length_c   1.000
_cell.angle_alpha   90.00
_cell.angle_beta   90.00
_cell.angle_gamma   90.00
#
_symmetry.space_group_name_H-M   'P 1'
#
loop_
_entity.id
_entity.type
_entity.pdbx_description
1 polymer ?
#
loop_
_entity_poly.entity_id
_entity_poly.type
_entity_poly.pdbx_seq_one_letter_code
_entity_poly.pdbx_strand_id
1 'polypeptide(L)'
;MGFVGPSATSRCAAADEASPWARTPTALRRDQLPRKILVGTEITGYDLIEKFSLEKRFERMDDYADAMEAQARIKYPGKRLDLVVFAEYFMARGADTLAQNAVRLDEVVPRIAACAKRHGCYLVVPLVLREDNPPDRYSNAALLMGRDGRVAGIYRKVHPCTDLKYVLLEGGMTPGSDFPVFSCDFGRLGIQICYDIAYPDGWEALAKQGAEVVALPSETPQTARPSMYALQHRYYVVSATPRDHAAVYNPLGMIDAEATQEGVLVHQIDLSYAITGWADGLDGGESLKRAFGDRVGFTYYQGEDAGIFWSNDPKTSIGQMFRSFGYPEPTDDTERARLLQDKVRGGPPALP
;
A
#
# COMPACT_ATOMS: atom_id res chain seq x y z
N MET A 1 65.15 21.98 -15.38
CA MET A 1 64.03 22.89 -15.30
C MET A 1 62.78 22.09 -15.67
N GLY A 2 62.11 21.54 -14.70
CA GLY A 2 60.91 20.75 -14.89
C GLY A 2 59.77 21.38 -14.06
N PHE A 3 58.76 21.88 -14.74
CA PHE A 3 57.53 22.38 -14.11
C PHE A 3 56.64 21.16 -13.73
N VAL A 4 56.42 20.97 -12.46
CA VAL A 4 55.43 20.05 -11.94
C VAL A 4 54.13 20.85 -11.81
N GLY A 5 53.11 20.51 -12.62
CA GLY A 5 51.76 21.07 -12.51
C GLY A 5 51.00 20.45 -11.31
N PRO A 6 50.05 21.15 -10.69
CA PRO A 6 49.33 20.66 -9.53
C PRO A 6 48.32 19.58 -9.92
N SER A 7 48.33 18.51 -9.14
CA SER A 7 47.41 17.39 -9.23
C SER A 7 45.97 17.84 -9.01
N ALA A 8 45.11 17.44 -9.92
CA ALA A 8 43.68 17.60 -9.77
C ALA A 8 43.18 16.74 -8.57
N THR A 9 42.92 17.37 -7.46
CA THR A 9 42.18 16.77 -6.37
C THR A 9 40.75 16.50 -6.82
N SER A 10 40.42 15.24 -7.01
CA SER A 10 39.06 14.75 -7.16
C SER A 10 38.22 15.24 -5.98
N ARG A 11 37.35 16.21 -6.23
CA ARG A 11 36.28 16.55 -5.32
C ARG A 11 35.29 15.37 -5.35
N CYS A 12 35.32 14.54 -4.32
CA CYS A 12 34.20 13.70 -3.98
C CYS A 12 32.97 14.60 -3.88
N ALA A 13 32.00 14.41 -4.78
CA ALA A 13 30.69 15.00 -4.62
C ALA A 13 30.14 14.49 -3.28
N ALA A 14 29.96 15.39 -2.33
CA ALA A 14 29.19 15.12 -1.14
C ALA A 14 27.84 14.64 -1.63
N ALA A 15 27.42 13.44 -1.20
CA ALA A 15 26.06 13.01 -1.36
C ALA A 15 25.20 14.11 -0.72
N ASP A 16 24.30 14.72 -1.51
CA ASP A 16 23.26 15.59 -0.97
C ASP A 16 22.56 14.81 0.13
N GLU A 17 22.76 15.21 1.38
CA GLU A 17 21.95 14.75 2.49
C GLU A 17 20.53 15.16 2.14
N ALA A 18 19.70 14.17 1.83
CA ALA A 18 18.30 14.40 1.54
C ALA A 18 17.71 15.21 2.69
N SER A 19 17.12 16.36 2.38
CA SER A 19 16.38 17.18 3.36
C SER A 19 15.52 16.24 4.23
N PRO A 20 15.51 16.37 5.56
CA PRO A 20 14.66 15.57 6.44
C PRO A 20 13.16 15.67 6.08
N TRP A 21 12.81 16.63 5.23
CA TRP A 21 11.50 16.87 4.64
C TRP A 21 11.34 16.30 3.23
N ALA A 22 12.37 15.68 2.65
CA ALA A 22 12.27 15.03 1.35
C ALA A 22 11.28 13.86 1.44
N ARG A 23 10.08 14.08 0.95
CA ARG A 23 9.08 13.03 0.77
C ARG A 23 9.54 12.10 -0.35
N THR A 24 9.07 10.86 -0.29
CA THR A 24 9.26 9.90 -1.40
C THR A 24 8.82 10.57 -2.70
N PRO A 25 9.68 10.65 -3.74
CA PRO A 25 9.40 11.49 -4.89
C PRO A 25 8.17 10.98 -5.67
N THR A 26 7.03 11.58 -5.46
CA THR A 26 5.86 11.46 -6.36
C THR A 26 6.22 11.93 -7.76
N ALA A 27 7.22 12.80 -7.86
CA ALA A 27 7.80 13.29 -9.11
C ALA A 27 8.20 12.18 -10.09
N LEU A 28 8.71 11.05 -9.61
CA LEU A 28 9.10 9.93 -10.46
C LEU A 28 7.91 9.14 -11.00
N ARG A 29 6.80 9.06 -10.26
CA ARG A 29 5.63 8.26 -10.62
C ARG A 29 4.90 8.84 -11.83
N ARG A 30 4.75 10.16 -11.91
CA ARG A 30 4.08 10.84 -13.01
C ARG A 30 4.75 10.66 -14.37
N ASP A 31 6.07 10.44 -14.38
CA ASP A 31 6.85 10.28 -15.63
C ASP A 31 6.91 8.83 -16.10
N GLN A 32 6.36 7.90 -15.32
CA GLN A 32 6.21 6.51 -15.72
C GLN A 32 4.97 6.35 -16.62
N LEU A 33 5.02 5.38 -17.53
CA LEU A 33 3.84 4.96 -18.28
C LEU A 33 2.78 4.41 -17.33
N PRO A 34 1.48 4.40 -17.70
CA PRO A 34 0.41 3.90 -16.84
C PRO A 34 0.69 2.50 -16.31
N ARG A 35 0.54 2.32 -15.00
CA ARG A 35 0.68 1.04 -14.29
C ARG A 35 -0.59 0.74 -13.51
N LYS A 36 -1.64 0.38 -14.26
CA LYS A 36 -2.95 0.09 -13.69
C LYS A 36 -2.99 -1.33 -13.15
N ILE A 37 -3.38 -1.48 -11.89
CA ILE A 37 -3.56 -2.76 -11.23
C ILE A 37 -4.97 -2.88 -10.67
N LEU A 38 -5.49 -4.11 -10.58
CA LEU A 38 -6.72 -4.41 -9.87
C LEU A 38 -6.40 -4.95 -8.48
N VAL A 39 -6.91 -4.26 -7.47
CA VAL A 39 -6.82 -4.70 -6.08
C VAL A 39 -8.17 -5.23 -5.62
N GLY A 40 -8.14 -6.34 -4.89
CA GLY A 40 -9.29 -6.95 -4.25
C GLY A 40 -9.15 -6.90 -2.74
N THR A 41 -10.25 -6.69 -2.05
CA THR A 41 -10.35 -6.74 -0.58
C THR A 41 -11.73 -7.20 -0.17
N GLU A 42 -11.93 -7.44 1.13
CA GLU A 42 -13.19 -8.02 1.61
C GLU A 42 -13.56 -7.57 3.03
N ILE A 43 -14.83 -7.78 3.37
CA ILE A 43 -15.35 -7.85 4.73
C ILE A 43 -15.77 -9.30 4.98
N THR A 44 -15.01 -10.01 5.85
CA THR A 44 -15.16 -11.45 6.06
C THR A 44 -16.36 -11.86 6.92
N GLY A 45 -16.83 -11.00 7.79
CA GLY A 45 -17.68 -11.37 8.92
C GLY A 45 -16.89 -12.00 10.09
N TYR A 46 -17.32 -11.75 11.31
CA TYR A 46 -16.70 -12.29 12.53
C TYR A 46 -16.78 -13.81 12.66
N ASP A 47 -17.84 -14.43 12.12
CA ASP A 47 -18.00 -15.90 12.20
C ASP A 47 -16.80 -16.63 11.58
N LEU A 48 -16.19 -16.07 10.53
CA LEU A 48 -14.98 -16.64 9.96
C LEU A 48 -13.81 -16.57 10.95
N ILE A 49 -13.62 -15.43 11.59
CA ILE A 49 -12.52 -15.22 12.54
C ILE A 49 -12.65 -16.06 13.79
N GLU A 50 -13.86 -16.18 14.33
CA GLU A 50 -14.09 -16.79 15.64
C GLU A 50 -14.34 -18.30 15.60
N LYS A 51 -15.02 -18.80 14.55
CA LYS A 51 -15.64 -20.15 14.62
C LYS A 51 -15.16 -21.11 13.54
N PHE A 52 -14.64 -20.62 12.39
CA PHE A 52 -14.38 -21.51 11.27
C PHE A 52 -13.06 -22.29 11.44
N SER A 53 -13.13 -23.58 11.18
CA SER A 53 -11.94 -24.43 11.09
C SER A 53 -11.02 -23.98 9.95
N LEU A 54 -9.75 -24.39 10.00
CA LEU A 54 -8.77 -24.08 8.96
C LEU A 54 -9.24 -24.49 7.55
N GLU A 55 -9.86 -25.68 7.43
CA GLU A 55 -10.38 -26.15 6.13
C GLU A 55 -11.49 -25.22 5.61
N LYS A 56 -12.40 -24.81 6.48
CA LYS A 56 -13.48 -23.87 6.10
C LYS A 56 -12.92 -22.50 5.69
N ARG A 57 -11.80 -22.08 6.26
CA ARG A 57 -11.13 -20.83 5.88
C ARG A 57 -10.47 -20.93 4.50
N PHE A 58 -9.94 -22.10 4.13
CA PHE A 58 -9.47 -22.31 2.75
C PHE A 58 -10.61 -22.25 1.74
N GLU A 59 -11.77 -22.87 2.06
CA GLU A 59 -12.96 -22.76 1.20
C GLU A 59 -13.38 -21.29 1.03
N ARG A 60 -13.42 -20.53 2.12
CA ARG A 60 -13.78 -19.10 2.06
C ARG A 60 -12.77 -18.26 1.31
N MET A 61 -11.47 -18.55 1.44
CA MET A 61 -10.44 -17.89 0.64
C MET A 61 -10.70 -18.09 -0.87
N ASP A 62 -11.01 -19.31 -1.26
CA ASP A 62 -11.34 -19.65 -2.64
C ASP A 62 -12.63 -18.93 -3.08
N ASP A 63 -13.69 -18.95 -2.27
CA ASP A 63 -14.98 -18.29 -2.55
C ASP A 63 -14.79 -16.77 -2.75
N TYR A 64 -14.03 -16.11 -1.87
CA TYR A 64 -13.77 -14.66 -1.99
C TYR A 64 -12.92 -14.32 -3.22
N ALA A 65 -11.90 -15.12 -3.50
CA ALA A 65 -11.07 -14.91 -4.69
C ALA A 65 -11.88 -15.10 -5.99
N ASP A 66 -12.75 -16.12 -6.05
CA ASP A 66 -13.67 -16.35 -7.16
C ASP A 66 -14.68 -15.19 -7.32
N ALA A 67 -15.23 -14.69 -6.21
CA ALA A 67 -16.15 -13.54 -6.21
C ALA A 67 -15.46 -12.26 -6.67
N MET A 68 -14.22 -12.01 -6.21
CA MET A 68 -13.43 -10.85 -6.66
C MET A 68 -13.11 -10.95 -8.16
N GLU A 69 -12.75 -12.14 -8.65
CA GLU A 69 -12.51 -12.34 -10.08
C GLU A 69 -13.78 -12.11 -10.91
N ALA A 70 -14.93 -12.60 -10.43
CA ALA A 70 -16.22 -12.36 -11.08
C ALA A 70 -16.57 -10.85 -11.11
N GLN A 71 -16.35 -10.14 -10.01
CA GLN A 71 -16.54 -8.69 -9.94
C GLN A 71 -15.57 -7.95 -10.88
N ALA A 72 -14.31 -8.38 -10.95
CA ALA A 72 -13.31 -7.82 -11.86
C ALA A 72 -13.72 -7.97 -13.33
N ARG A 73 -14.21 -9.13 -13.72
CA ARG A 73 -14.69 -9.38 -15.10
C ARG A 73 -15.84 -8.46 -15.50
N ILE A 74 -16.73 -8.15 -14.56
CA ILE A 74 -17.88 -7.26 -14.80
C ILE A 74 -17.46 -5.80 -14.85
N LYS A 75 -16.69 -5.33 -13.85
CA LYS A 75 -16.31 -3.92 -13.74
C LYS A 75 -15.17 -3.51 -14.67
N TYR A 76 -14.26 -4.44 -14.96
CA TYR A 76 -13.02 -4.18 -15.70
C TYR A 76 -12.76 -5.25 -16.76
N PRO A 77 -13.58 -5.33 -17.83
CA PRO A 77 -13.49 -6.38 -18.85
C PRO A 77 -12.07 -6.51 -19.42
N GLY A 78 -11.59 -7.74 -19.51
CA GLY A 78 -10.25 -8.06 -20.05
C GLY A 78 -9.09 -7.83 -19.07
N LYS A 79 -9.35 -7.38 -17.84
CA LYS A 79 -8.34 -7.23 -16.80
C LYS A 79 -8.40 -8.37 -15.80
N ARG A 80 -7.30 -8.58 -15.07
CA ARG A 80 -7.14 -9.62 -14.06
C ARG A 80 -6.79 -8.97 -12.73
N LEU A 81 -7.09 -9.66 -11.63
CA LEU A 81 -6.63 -9.27 -10.31
C LEU A 81 -5.10 -9.28 -10.25
N ASP A 82 -4.53 -8.30 -9.57
CA ASP A 82 -3.09 -8.22 -9.30
C ASP A 82 -2.77 -8.49 -7.84
N LEU A 83 -3.59 -7.96 -6.92
CA LEU A 83 -3.40 -8.07 -5.48
C LEU A 83 -4.75 -8.33 -4.80
N VAL A 84 -4.77 -9.30 -3.88
CA VAL A 84 -5.89 -9.53 -2.95
C VAL A 84 -5.40 -9.42 -1.52
N VAL A 85 -6.14 -8.69 -0.69
CA VAL A 85 -5.85 -8.50 0.73
C VAL A 85 -6.98 -9.07 1.55
N PHE A 86 -6.65 -10.01 2.45
CA PHE A 86 -7.59 -10.62 3.39
C PHE A 86 -7.49 -9.98 4.79
N ALA A 87 -8.53 -10.11 5.60
CA ALA A 87 -8.61 -9.55 6.95
C ALA A 87 -7.62 -10.19 7.93
N GLU A 88 -7.30 -9.49 9.01
CA GLU A 88 -6.43 -10.00 10.08
C GLU A 88 -6.93 -11.35 10.62
N TYR A 89 -6.03 -12.26 10.96
CA TYR A 89 -6.32 -13.63 11.43
C TYR A 89 -7.10 -14.52 10.45
N PHE A 90 -7.09 -14.18 9.18
CA PHE A 90 -7.85 -14.94 8.17
C PHE A 90 -7.54 -16.44 8.21
N MET A 91 -6.26 -16.84 8.34
CA MET A 91 -5.86 -18.24 8.47
C MET A 91 -5.53 -18.57 9.93
N ALA A 92 -6.43 -19.32 10.57
CA ALA A 92 -6.32 -19.81 11.93
C ALA A 92 -7.13 -21.12 12.09
N ARG A 93 -7.14 -21.73 13.27
CA ARG A 93 -7.80 -23.04 13.46
C ARG A 93 -9.22 -22.95 14.04
N GLY A 94 -9.68 -21.75 14.40
CA GLY A 94 -10.98 -21.57 15.06
C GLY A 94 -10.98 -22.08 16.50
N ALA A 95 -9.85 -21.94 17.19
CA ALA A 95 -9.67 -22.38 18.58
C ALA A 95 -9.79 -21.21 19.56
N ASP A 96 -9.97 -21.53 20.87
CA ASP A 96 -10.24 -20.52 21.91
C ASP A 96 -9.08 -19.58 22.20
N THR A 97 -7.83 -20.00 21.95
CA THR A 97 -6.65 -19.17 22.21
C THR A 97 -5.85 -18.93 20.94
N LEU A 98 -5.14 -17.78 20.88
CA LEU A 98 -4.30 -17.46 19.74
C LEU A 98 -3.20 -18.50 19.50
N ALA A 99 -2.60 -19.04 20.56
CA ALA A 99 -1.60 -20.09 20.44
C ALA A 99 -2.16 -21.39 19.82
N GLN A 100 -3.40 -21.76 20.17
CA GLN A 100 -4.09 -22.92 19.57
C GLN A 100 -4.53 -22.63 18.13
N ASN A 101 -4.73 -21.37 17.78
CA ASN A 101 -5.05 -20.94 16.42
C ASN A 101 -3.83 -20.96 15.48
N ALA A 102 -2.62 -21.08 16.02
CA ALA A 102 -1.40 -20.99 15.23
C ALA A 102 -1.29 -22.12 14.21
N VAL A 103 -0.89 -21.75 13.01
CA VAL A 103 -0.64 -22.63 11.86
C VAL A 103 0.83 -22.59 11.48
N ARG A 104 1.30 -23.65 10.86
CA ARG A 104 2.65 -23.73 10.27
C ARG A 104 2.58 -23.40 8.78
N LEU A 105 3.68 -22.92 8.22
CA LEU A 105 3.72 -22.61 6.79
C LEU A 105 3.48 -23.84 5.90
N ASP A 106 4.02 -24.99 6.28
CA ASP A 106 3.83 -26.24 5.53
C ASP A 106 2.36 -26.71 5.49
N GLU A 107 1.53 -26.32 6.45
CA GLU A 107 0.10 -26.60 6.47
C GLU A 107 -0.72 -25.68 5.54
N VAL A 108 -0.31 -24.44 5.37
CA VAL A 108 -1.13 -23.43 4.67
C VAL A 108 -0.62 -23.09 3.27
N VAL A 109 0.69 -23.08 3.06
CA VAL A 109 1.32 -22.67 1.80
C VAL A 109 0.79 -23.43 0.59
N PRO A 110 0.61 -24.77 0.62
CA PRO A 110 0.13 -25.50 -0.56
C PRO A 110 -1.23 -25.03 -1.06
N ARG A 111 -2.17 -24.75 -0.17
CA ARG A 111 -3.53 -24.30 -0.51
C ARG A 111 -3.54 -22.84 -0.96
N ILE A 112 -2.83 -21.96 -0.25
CA ILE A 112 -2.70 -20.55 -0.63
C ILE A 112 -2.00 -20.41 -1.99
N ALA A 113 -0.96 -21.20 -2.24
CA ALA A 113 -0.26 -21.23 -3.53
C ALA A 113 -1.16 -21.70 -4.69
N ALA A 114 -2.02 -22.67 -4.45
CA ALA A 114 -2.98 -23.14 -5.43
C ALA A 114 -3.99 -22.04 -5.81
N CYS A 115 -4.51 -21.32 -4.81
CA CYS A 115 -5.41 -20.17 -5.02
C CYS A 115 -4.70 -19.05 -5.80
N ALA A 116 -3.50 -18.63 -5.39
CA ALA A 116 -2.72 -17.60 -6.07
C ALA A 116 -2.45 -17.94 -7.54
N LYS A 117 -2.08 -19.18 -7.83
CA LYS A 117 -1.86 -19.66 -9.22
C LYS A 117 -3.14 -19.66 -10.04
N ARG A 118 -4.27 -20.11 -9.45
CA ARG A 118 -5.57 -20.19 -10.13
C ARG A 118 -6.01 -18.81 -10.60
N HIS A 119 -5.89 -17.80 -9.75
CA HIS A 119 -6.29 -16.41 -10.05
C HIS A 119 -5.18 -15.58 -10.69
N GLY A 120 -3.93 -16.06 -10.67
CA GLY A 120 -2.77 -15.37 -11.24
C GLY A 120 -2.50 -14.02 -10.53
N CYS A 121 -2.75 -13.90 -9.23
CA CYS A 121 -2.60 -12.69 -8.43
C CYS A 121 -1.74 -12.91 -7.18
N TYR A 122 -1.25 -11.80 -6.61
CA TYR A 122 -0.65 -11.82 -5.28
C TYR A 122 -1.73 -11.89 -4.22
N LEU A 123 -1.48 -12.65 -3.15
CA LEU A 123 -2.37 -12.75 -2.00
C LEU A 123 -1.64 -12.31 -0.73
N VAL A 124 -2.18 -11.36 -0.02
CA VAL A 124 -1.80 -11.03 1.37
C VAL A 124 -2.74 -11.78 2.28
N VAL A 125 -2.24 -12.84 2.92
CA VAL A 125 -3.02 -13.75 3.74
C VAL A 125 -2.54 -13.68 5.18
N PRO A 126 -3.27 -13.00 6.08
CA PRO A 126 -2.94 -12.93 7.49
C PRO A 126 -3.18 -14.25 8.20
N LEU A 127 -2.28 -14.56 9.13
CA LEU A 127 -2.32 -15.82 9.88
C LEU A 127 -1.70 -15.67 11.27
N VAL A 128 -2.10 -16.53 12.18
CA VAL A 128 -1.37 -16.77 13.42
C VAL A 128 -0.24 -17.76 13.09
N LEU A 129 0.96 -17.24 12.92
CA LEU A 129 2.11 -18.04 12.51
C LEU A 129 2.79 -18.71 13.71
N ARG A 130 2.89 -20.02 13.68
CA ARG A 130 3.78 -20.74 14.59
C ARG A 130 5.19 -20.72 14.01
N GLU A 131 6.12 -20.18 14.78
CA GLU A 131 7.52 -20.09 14.35
C GLU A 131 8.24 -21.43 14.56
N ASP A 132 9.14 -21.77 13.64
CA ASP A 132 9.95 -22.98 13.76
C ASP A 132 11.18 -22.76 14.64
N ASN A 133 11.68 -21.54 14.71
CA ASN A 133 12.87 -21.17 15.46
C ASN A 133 12.79 -19.74 16.03
N PRO A 134 12.84 -19.60 17.37
CA PRO A 134 12.78 -20.67 18.35
C PRO A 134 11.39 -21.31 18.42
N PRO A 135 11.29 -22.59 18.78
CA PRO A 135 10.02 -23.28 18.90
C PRO A 135 9.12 -22.63 19.95
N ASP A 136 7.82 -22.82 19.80
CA ASP A 136 6.77 -22.28 20.69
C ASP A 136 6.64 -20.76 20.73
N ARG A 137 7.13 -20.06 19.71
CA ARG A 137 6.78 -18.66 19.43
C ARG A 137 5.67 -18.58 18.40
N TYR A 138 4.85 -17.55 18.56
CA TYR A 138 3.74 -17.25 17.68
C TYR A 138 3.81 -15.80 17.27
N SER A 139 3.50 -15.52 16.02
CA SER A 139 3.46 -14.15 15.49
C SER A 139 2.13 -13.91 14.80
N ASN A 140 1.56 -12.74 15.00
CA ASN A 140 0.55 -12.22 14.09
C ASN A 140 1.28 -11.81 12.81
N ALA A 141 1.04 -12.49 11.71
CA ALA A 141 1.79 -12.33 10.50
C ALA A 141 0.91 -12.26 9.26
N ALA A 142 1.42 -11.71 8.18
CA ALA A 142 0.81 -11.76 6.85
C ALA A 142 1.78 -12.44 5.88
N LEU A 143 1.33 -13.53 5.29
CA LEU A 143 2.02 -14.23 4.21
C LEU A 143 1.72 -13.52 2.90
N LEU A 144 2.75 -13.09 2.18
CA LEU A 144 2.64 -12.65 0.80
C LEU A 144 2.94 -13.82 -0.13
N MET A 145 1.91 -14.28 -0.82
CA MET A 145 2.02 -15.31 -1.85
C MET A 145 2.08 -14.67 -3.23
N GLY A 146 3.08 -15.03 -4.01
CA GLY A 146 3.22 -14.59 -5.40
C GLY A 146 2.26 -15.31 -6.34
N ARG A 147 1.95 -14.69 -7.47
CA ARG A 147 1.04 -15.26 -8.49
C ARG A 147 1.59 -16.57 -9.13
N ASP A 148 2.87 -16.85 -8.96
CA ASP A 148 3.51 -18.12 -9.33
C ASP A 148 3.39 -19.21 -8.26
N GLY A 149 2.76 -18.88 -7.11
CA GLY A 149 2.58 -19.76 -5.97
C GLY A 149 3.83 -19.93 -5.12
N ARG A 150 4.81 -19.04 -5.24
CA ARG A 150 5.95 -18.98 -4.33
C ARG A 150 5.69 -17.97 -3.22
N VAL A 151 6.21 -18.26 -2.04
CA VAL A 151 6.21 -17.29 -0.94
C VAL A 151 7.11 -16.12 -1.34
N ALA A 152 6.52 -14.95 -1.53
CA ALA A 152 7.24 -13.72 -1.86
C ALA A 152 7.77 -13.03 -0.60
N GLY A 153 7.14 -13.25 0.55
CA GLY A 153 7.61 -12.75 1.82
C GLY A 153 6.63 -12.99 2.96
N ILE A 154 7.06 -12.61 4.17
CA ILE A 154 6.25 -12.67 5.39
C ILE A 154 6.50 -11.38 6.17
N TYR A 155 5.43 -10.67 6.49
CA TYR A 155 5.45 -9.58 7.45
C TYR A 155 5.00 -10.10 8.80
N ARG A 156 5.71 -9.75 9.87
CA ARG A 156 5.30 -10.01 11.25
C ARG A 156 4.93 -8.69 11.90
N LYS A 157 3.74 -8.62 12.48
CA LYS A 157 3.22 -7.42 13.16
C LYS A 157 4.25 -6.93 14.18
N VAL A 158 4.71 -5.70 14.01
CA VAL A 158 5.73 -5.09 14.88
C VAL A 158 5.10 -4.58 16.16
N HIS A 159 3.84 -4.13 16.10
CA HIS A 159 3.13 -3.58 17.25
C HIS A 159 1.89 -4.43 17.59
N PRO A 160 2.05 -5.60 18.24
CA PRO A 160 0.93 -6.34 18.77
C PRO A 160 0.15 -5.51 19.79
N CYS A 161 -1.17 -5.73 19.88
CA CYS A 161 -1.98 -5.09 20.90
C CYS A 161 -1.47 -5.43 22.31
N THR A 162 -1.49 -4.45 23.19
CA THR A 162 -0.97 -4.61 24.55
C THR A 162 -2.10 -4.67 25.56
N ASP A 163 -2.18 -5.76 26.32
CA ASP A 163 -2.97 -5.80 27.54
C ASP A 163 -2.12 -5.31 28.71
N LEU A 164 -2.28 -4.03 29.07
CA LEU A 164 -1.51 -3.40 30.12
C LEU A 164 -1.80 -4.00 31.50
N LYS A 165 -2.99 -4.58 31.72
CA LYS A 165 -3.37 -5.21 32.98
C LYS A 165 -2.58 -6.49 33.24
N TYR A 166 -2.32 -7.27 32.19
CA TYR A 166 -1.64 -8.55 32.29
C TYR A 166 -0.19 -8.49 31.80
N VAL A 167 0.27 -7.31 31.31
CA VAL A 167 1.59 -7.12 30.70
C VAL A 167 1.83 -8.13 29.57
N LEU A 168 0.79 -8.37 28.77
CA LEU A 168 0.79 -9.38 27.73
C LEU A 168 0.59 -8.74 26.37
N LEU A 169 1.39 -9.15 25.39
CA LEU A 169 1.24 -8.73 24.01
C LEU A 169 0.30 -9.69 23.29
N GLU A 170 -0.89 -9.23 22.90
CA GLU A 170 -1.82 -9.92 21.99
C GLU A 170 -1.90 -11.45 22.23
N GLY A 171 -2.24 -11.84 23.48
CA GLY A 171 -2.31 -13.25 23.85
C GLY A 171 -0.99 -14.03 23.88
N GLY A 172 0.15 -13.33 23.97
CA GLY A 172 1.50 -13.93 24.00
C GLY A 172 2.24 -13.93 22.67
N MET A 173 1.79 -13.13 21.69
CA MET A 173 2.44 -13.00 20.40
C MET A 173 3.84 -12.38 20.52
N THR A 174 4.75 -12.88 19.71
CA THR A 174 6.09 -12.29 19.53
C THR A 174 6.01 -11.18 18.48
N PRO A 175 6.44 -9.95 18.79
CA PRO A 175 6.50 -8.87 17.82
C PRO A 175 7.52 -9.15 16.72
N GLY A 176 7.25 -8.62 15.52
CA GLY A 176 8.24 -8.47 14.46
C GLY A 176 9.28 -7.42 14.79
N SER A 177 10.32 -7.30 13.96
CA SER A 177 11.44 -6.37 14.17
C SER A 177 11.69 -5.41 13.02
N ASP A 178 10.99 -5.57 11.90
CA ASP A 178 11.28 -4.84 10.67
C ASP A 178 10.00 -4.56 9.85
N PHE A 179 10.11 -3.59 8.97
CA PHE A 179 9.06 -3.15 8.06
C PHE A 179 9.51 -3.36 6.61
N PRO A 180 9.47 -4.58 6.09
CA PRO A 180 9.94 -4.89 4.75
C PRO A 180 8.99 -4.33 3.68
N VAL A 181 9.58 -3.86 2.57
CA VAL A 181 8.86 -3.61 1.33
C VAL A 181 9.17 -4.73 0.34
N PHE A 182 8.13 -5.36 -0.15
CA PHE A 182 8.21 -6.49 -1.07
C PHE A 182 8.15 -6.01 -2.52
N SER A 183 9.06 -6.51 -3.36
CA SER A 183 9.04 -6.25 -4.80
C SER A 183 8.11 -7.23 -5.48
N CYS A 184 6.98 -6.71 -5.97
CA CYS A 184 6.05 -7.44 -6.82
C CYS A 184 6.26 -7.03 -8.28
N ASP A 185 5.76 -7.82 -9.23
CA ASP A 185 5.88 -7.47 -10.65
C ASP A 185 5.05 -6.23 -11.04
N PHE A 186 4.03 -5.90 -10.25
CA PHE A 186 3.24 -4.68 -10.43
C PHE A 186 3.85 -3.45 -9.75
N GLY A 187 4.72 -3.61 -8.74
CA GLY A 187 5.26 -2.50 -7.95
C GLY A 187 5.72 -2.92 -6.56
N ARG A 188 5.82 -1.97 -5.66
CA ARG A 188 6.38 -2.14 -4.31
C ARG A 188 5.27 -2.15 -3.26
N LEU A 189 5.14 -3.27 -2.56
CA LEU A 189 4.10 -3.53 -1.58
C LEU A 189 4.65 -3.48 -0.14
N GLY A 190 4.07 -2.64 0.70
CA GLY A 190 4.22 -2.67 2.15
C GLY A 190 3.05 -3.41 2.81
N ILE A 191 3.22 -3.88 4.02
CA ILE A 191 2.16 -4.49 4.83
C ILE A 191 2.23 -3.92 6.23
N GLN A 192 1.07 -3.55 6.78
CA GLN A 192 0.88 -3.19 8.18
C GLN A 192 -0.35 -3.93 8.71
N ILE A 193 -0.34 -4.40 9.95
CA ILE A 193 -1.45 -5.18 10.50
C ILE A 193 -2.10 -4.42 11.66
N CYS A 194 -3.38 -4.08 11.51
CA CYS A 194 -4.27 -3.58 12.57
C CYS A 194 -3.62 -2.53 13.48
N TYR A 195 -3.15 -2.92 14.67
CA TYR A 195 -2.63 -2.00 15.69
C TYR A 195 -1.33 -1.30 15.29
N ASP A 196 -0.61 -1.77 14.26
CA ASP A 196 0.50 -1.01 13.65
C ASP A 196 0.05 0.38 13.20
N ILE A 197 -1.24 0.57 12.94
CA ILE A 197 -1.80 1.86 12.55
C ILE A 197 -1.70 2.94 13.65
N ALA A 198 -1.48 2.55 14.91
CA ALA A 198 -1.32 3.49 16.01
C ALA A 198 0.07 4.14 16.05
N TYR A 199 1.04 3.57 15.34
CA TYR A 199 2.45 3.95 15.36
C TYR A 199 2.91 4.44 13.99
N PRO A 200 3.55 5.62 13.89
CA PRO A 200 3.94 6.18 12.59
C PRO A 200 5.19 5.55 11.98
N ASP A 201 6.04 4.94 12.77
CA ASP A 201 7.37 4.46 12.39
C ASP A 201 7.35 3.44 11.24
N GLY A 202 6.41 2.48 11.27
CA GLY A 202 6.23 1.51 10.20
C GLY A 202 5.80 2.16 8.89
N TRP A 203 4.85 3.08 8.94
CA TRP A 203 4.34 3.78 7.77
C TRP A 203 5.42 4.66 7.11
N GLU A 204 6.20 5.36 7.94
CA GLU A 204 7.36 6.14 7.47
C GLU A 204 8.45 5.25 6.87
N ALA A 205 8.75 4.12 7.52
CA ALA A 205 9.76 3.18 7.04
C ALA A 205 9.39 2.59 5.67
N LEU A 206 8.11 2.24 5.47
CA LEU A 206 7.60 1.77 4.18
C LEU A 206 7.70 2.87 3.10
N ALA A 207 7.35 4.11 3.43
CA ALA A 207 7.47 5.24 2.53
C ALA A 207 8.92 5.51 2.10
N LYS A 208 9.86 5.54 3.07
CA LYS A 208 11.30 5.71 2.81
C LYS A 208 11.87 4.62 1.91
N GLN A 209 11.33 3.41 1.99
CA GLN A 209 11.69 2.30 1.12
C GLN A 209 10.94 2.33 -0.22
N GLY A 210 10.07 3.30 -0.47
CA GLY A 210 9.38 3.50 -1.74
C GLY A 210 8.17 2.58 -1.95
N ALA A 211 7.47 2.20 -0.90
CA ALA A 211 6.19 1.51 -1.03
C ALA A 211 5.21 2.34 -1.89
N GLU A 212 4.46 1.67 -2.74
CA GLU A 212 3.47 2.27 -3.63
C GLU A 212 2.05 1.90 -3.23
N VAL A 213 1.92 0.73 -2.61
CA VAL A 213 0.69 0.22 -2.00
C VAL A 213 1.04 -0.32 -0.62
N VAL A 214 0.19 -0.07 0.36
CA VAL A 214 0.26 -0.69 1.68
C VAL A 214 -1.02 -1.49 1.90
N ALA A 215 -0.88 -2.80 2.10
CA ALA A 215 -1.97 -3.66 2.55
C ALA A 215 -2.16 -3.50 4.05
N LEU A 216 -3.40 -3.33 4.48
CA LEU A 216 -3.80 -3.17 5.88
C LEU A 216 -4.86 -4.20 6.29
N PRO A 217 -4.48 -5.46 6.52
CA PRO A 217 -5.31 -6.39 7.25
C PRO A 217 -5.61 -5.88 8.67
N SER A 218 -6.87 -5.84 9.09
CA SER A 218 -7.22 -5.32 10.41
C SER A 218 -8.49 -5.95 10.96
N GLU A 219 -8.59 -6.15 12.26
CA GLU A 219 -9.85 -6.48 12.93
C GLU A 219 -10.73 -5.24 13.15
N THR A 220 -10.12 -4.06 13.14
CA THR A 220 -10.83 -2.82 13.43
C THR A 220 -11.00 -2.00 12.17
N PRO A 221 -12.24 -1.68 11.78
CA PRO A 221 -12.50 -0.78 10.67
C PRO A 221 -12.11 0.65 11.07
N GLN A 222 -11.04 1.15 10.50
CA GLN A 222 -10.57 2.52 10.71
C GLN A 222 -10.53 3.22 9.36
N THR A 223 -10.93 4.48 9.32
CA THR A 223 -10.93 5.28 8.10
C THR A 223 -9.98 6.47 8.19
N ALA A 224 -9.97 7.18 9.31
CA ALA A 224 -9.18 8.41 9.47
C ALA A 224 -7.66 8.17 9.39
N ARG A 225 -7.15 7.14 10.06
CA ARG A 225 -5.69 6.88 10.09
C ARG A 225 -5.16 6.33 8.76
N PRO A 226 -5.79 5.34 8.09
CA PRO A 226 -5.37 4.93 6.76
C PRO A 226 -5.37 6.09 5.76
N SER A 227 -6.40 6.93 5.82
CA SER A 227 -6.53 8.17 5.03
C SER A 227 -5.36 9.13 5.29
N MET A 228 -5.05 9.39 6.56
CA MET A 228 -3.94 10.25 6.96
C MET A 228 -2.60 9.73 6.44
N TYR A 229 -2.30 8.43 6.59
CA TYR A 229 -1.04 7.86 6.13
C TYR A 229 -0.94 7.82 4.60
N ALA A 230 -2.05 7.52 3.90
CA ALA A 230 -2.10 7.59 2.44
C ALA A 230 -1.79 9.01 1.93
N LEU A 231 -2.40 10.03 2.56
CA LEU A 231 -2.14 11.45 2.29
C LEU A 231 -0.69 11.83 2.59
N GLN A 232 -0.20 11.47 3.78
CA GLN A 232 1.12 11.90 4.27
C GLN A 232 2.25 11.31 3.43
N HIS A 233 2.11 10.04 3.03
CA HIS A 233 3.19 9.30 2.39
C HIS A 233 3.00 9.10 0.89
N ARG A 234 1.89 9.54 0.34
CA ARG A 234 1.60 9.48 -1.11
C ARG A 234 1.69 8.05 -1.67
N TYR A 235 1.04 7.09 -1.02
CA TYR A 235 0.83 5.74 -1.51
C TYR A 235 -0.65 5.33 -1.35
N TYR A 236 -1.05 4.28 -2.04
CA TYR A 236 -2.37 3.69 -1.82
C TYR A 236 -2.37 2.85 -0.55
N VAL A 237 -3.51 2.82 0.16
CA VAL A 237 -3.73 1.87 1.26
C VAL A 237 -4.95 1.02 0.92
N VAL A 238 -4.84 -0.30 1.07
CA VAL A 238 -5.92 -1.26 0.84
C VAL A 238 -6.19 -1.98 2.16
N SER A 239 -7.34 -1.68 2.79
CA SER A 239 -7.74 -2.31 4.05
C SER A 239 -8.67 -3.48 3.82
N ALA A 240 -8.55 -4.52 4.66
CA ALA A 240 -9.47 -5.65 4.74
C ALA A 240 -9.84 -5.87 6.22
N THR A 241 -11.12 -6.11 6.51
CA THR A 241 -11.62 -6.17 7.88
C THR A 241 -12.73 -7.22 8.04
N PRO A 242 -13.03 -7.69 9.26
CA PRO A 242 -14.16 -8.58 9.46
C PRO A 242 -15.52 -7.86 9.49
N ARG A 243 -15.57 -6.54 9.57
CA ARG A 243 -16.83 -5.78 9.73
C ARG A 243 -16.76 -4.35 9.22
N ASP A 244 -17.92 -3.82 9.02
CA ASP A 244 -18.28 -2.41 8.88
C ASP A 244 -17.62 -1.67 7.72
N HIS A 245 -16.33 -1.84 7.47
CA HIS A 245 -15.63 -1.05 6.46
C HIS A 245 -14.34 -1.70 5.96
N ALA A 246 -14.24 -1.91 4.66
CA ALA A 246 -12.98 -2.19 3.94
C ALA A 246 -12.88 -1.24 2.74
N ALA A 247 -11.69 -0.69 2.47
CA ALA A 247 -11.57 0.36 1.48
C ALA A 247 -10.21 0.42 0.78
N VAL A 248 -10.21 1.15 -0.34
CA VAL A 248 -9.03 1.61 -1.06
C VAL A 248 -8.92 3.11 -0.86
N TYR A 249 -7.83 3.53 -0.20
CA TYR A 249 -7.49 4.93 0.03
C TYR A 249 -6.44 5.36 -1.00
N ASN A 250 -6.66 6.49 -1.64
CA ASN A 250 -5.75 7.02 -2.63
C ASN A 250 -4.65 7.92 -1.99
N PRO A 251 -3.63 8.31 -2.75
CA PRO A 251 -2.54 9.17 -2.29
C PRO A 251 -2.92 10.59 -1.85
N LEU A 252 -4.17 11.01 -2.02
CA LEU A 252 -4.75 12.22 -1.42
C LEU A 252 -5.47 11.92 -0.09
N GLY A 253 -5.43 10.69 0.39
CA GLY A 253 -6.13 10.27 1.60
C GLY A 253 -7.64 10.08 1.42
N MET A 254 -8.12 10.17 0.20
CA MET A 254 -9.55 9.99 -0.09
C MET A 254 -9.87 8.52 -0.31
N ILE A 255 -11.11 8.14 -0.05
CA ILE A 255 -11.61 6.80 -0.30
C ILE A 255 -12.05 6.73 -1.75
N ASP A 256 -11.34 5.92 -2.57
CA ASP A 256 -11.70 5.69 -3.97
C ASP A 256 -12.79 4.63 -4.12
N ALA A 257 -12.81 3.66 -3.22
CA ALA A 257 -13.81 2.61 -3.20
C ALA A 257 -13.92 2.00 -1.79
N GLU A 258 -15.14 1.62 -1.40
CA GLU A 258 -15.40 1.02 -0.09
C GLU A 258 -16.45 -0.10 -0.16
N ALA A 259 -16.35 -1.03 0.76
CA ALA A 259 -17.39 -1.98 1.14
C ALA A 259 -17.82 -1.67 2.58
N THR A 260 -19.13 -1.72 2.84
CA THR A 260 -19.73 -1.44 4.16
C THR A 260 -20.56 -2.61 4.68
N GLN A 261 -20.55 -3.72 3.94
CA GLN A 261 -21.24 -4.97 4.27
C GLN A 261 -20.35 -6.15 3.90
N GLU A 262 -20.59 -7.30 4.50
CA GLU A 262 -19.92 -8.55 4.14
C GLU A 262 -19.91 -8.78 2.63
N GLY A 263 -18.75 -9.15 2.09
CA GLY A 263 -18.55 -9.38 0.69
C GLY A 263 -17.22 -8.85 0.19
N VAL A 264 -17.12 -8.71 -1.11
CA VAL A 264 -15.86 -8.37 -1.78
C VAL A 264 -15.93 -7.00 -2.47
N LEU A 265 -14.79 -6.36 -2.54
CA LEU A 265 -14.58 -5.11 -3.26
C LEU A 265 -13.41 -5.28 -4.23
N VAL A 266 -13.63 -4.91 -5.50
CA VAL A 266 -12.55 -4.79 -6.50
C VAL A 266 -12.50 -3.38 -7.03
N HIS A 267 -11.30 -2.81 -7.04
CA HIS A 267 -11.05 -1.47 -7.56
C HIS A 267 -9.77 -1.43 -8.38
N GLN A 268 -9.74 -0.55 -9.40
CA GLN A 268 -8.55 -0.30 -10.20
C GLN A 268 -7.85 0.95 -9.70
N ILE A 269 -6.54 0.83 -9.40
CA ILE A 269 -5.66 1.94 -9.08
C ILE A 269 -4.58 2.10 -10.15
N ASP A 270 -4.02 3.29 -10.28
CA ASP A 270 -2.88 3.54 -11.15
C ASP A 270 -1.69 3.99 -10.31
N LEU A 271 -0.60 3.23 -10.36
CA LEU A 271 0.62 3.55 -9.61
C LEU A 271 1.45 4.67 -10.26
N SER A 272 1.06 5.08 -11.48
CA SER A 272 1.67 6.16 -12.23
C SER A 272 0.72 7.36 -12.31
N TYR A 273 0.75 8.19 -11.29
CA TYR A 273 -0.15 9.33 -11.13
C TYR A 273 0.60 10.64 -10.90
N ALA A 274 -0.10 11.75 -11.09
CA ALA A 274 0.30 13.08 -10.63
C ALA A 274 -0.73 13.61 -9.65
N ILE A 275 -0.26 14.36 -8.66
CA ILE A 275 -1.13 15.13 -7.77
C ILE A 275 -0.84 16.60 -8.05
N THR A 276 -1.88 17.40 -8.20
CA THR A 276 -1.77 18.84 -8.26
C THR A 276 -2.90 19.47 -7.48
N GLY A 277 -2.55 20.45 -6.68
CA GLY A 277 -3.49 21.35 -6.03
C GLY A 277 -3.74 22.56 -6.89
N TRP A 278 -4.44 23.51 -6.35
CA TRP A 278 -4.81 24.82 -6.85
C TRP A 278 -3.92 25.32 -8.00
N ALA A 279 -4.39 25.07 -9.22
CA ALA A 279 -3.64 25.40 -10.42
C ALA A 279 -4.53 26.26 -11.34
N ASP A 280 -4.17 27.52 -11.48
CA ASP A 280 -4.84 28.43 -12.42
C ASP A 280 -4.82 27.83 -13.83
N GLY A 281 -5.97 27.83 -14.48
CA GLY A 281 -6.15 27.29 -15.82
C GLY A 281 -6.37 25.78 -15.91
N LEU A 282 -6.26 25.04 -14.82
CA LEU A 282 -6.54 23.61 -14.82
C LEU A 282 -8.04 23.30 -14.77
N ASP A 283 -8.84 24.22 -14.20
CA ASP A 283 -10.30 24.13 -14.11
C ASP A 283 -10.74 22.78 -13.50
N GLY A 284 -10.14 22.41 -12.34
CA GLY A 284 -10.38 21.15 -11.66
C GLY A 284 -10.05 19.90 -12.50
N GLY A 285 -9.24 20.02 -13.55
CA GLY A 285 -8.88 18.94 -14.48
C GLY A 285 -9.62 18.99 -15.82
N GLU A 286 -10.70 19.75 -15.93
CA GLU A 286 -11.51 19.82 -17.15
C GLU A 286 -10.72 20.37 -18.36
N SER A 287 -9.73 21.24 -18.12
CA SER A 287 -8.88 21.76 -19.19
C SER A 287 -8.01 20.65 -19.80
N LEU A 288 -7.48 19.72 -18.99
CA LEU A 288 -6.77 18.55 -19.48
C LEU A 288 -7.71 17.59 -20.22
N LYS A 289 -8.93 17.41 -19.71
CA LYS A 289 -9.94 16.58 -20.37
C LYS A 289 -10.32 17.12 -21.75
N ARG A 290 -10.46 18.44 -21.88
CA ARG A 290 -10.69 19.07 -23.20
C ARG A 290 -9.51 18.87 -24.15
N ALA A 291 -8.27 18.89 -23.65
CA ALA A 291 -7.07 18.73 -24.47
C ALA A 291 -6.79 17.27 -24.89
N PHE A 292 -7.00 16.32 -24.00
CA PHE A 292 -6.58 14.92 -24.19
C PHE A 292 -7.76 13.94 -24.33
N GLY A 293 -8.99 14.36 -24.07
CA GLY A 293 -10.17 13.50 -24.14
C GLY A 293 -10.06 12.34 -23.13
N ASP A 294 -10.41 11.13 -23.58
CA ASP A 294 -10.39 9.93 -22.74
C ASP A 294 -8.98 9.36 -22.45
N ARG A 295 -7.94 9.95 -23.06
CA ARG A 295 -6.55 9.59 -22.75
C ARG A 295 -6.09 10.06 -21.39
N VAL A 296 -6.77 11.02 -20.75
CA VAL A 296 -6.53 11.44 -19.37
C VAL A 296 -7.70 11.03 -18.48
N GLY A 297 -7.38 10.54 -17.30
CA GLY A 297 -8.33 10.34 -16.22
C GLY A 297 -7.92 11.18 -15.00
N PHE A 298 -8.90 11.61 -14.24
CA PHE A 298 -8.65 12.36 -13.00
C PHE A 298 -9.85 12.27 -12.05
N THR A 299 -9.57 12.54 -10.79
CA THR A 299 -10.57 12.88 -9.78
C THR A 299 -10.09 14.16 -9.08
N TYR A 300 -10.95 15.19 -9.04
CA TYR A 300 -10.67 16.43 -8.34
C TYR A 300 -11.58 16.56 -7.14
N TYR A 301 -10.99 16.80 -5.99
CA TYR A 301 -11.68 16.93 -4.71
C TYR A 301 -11.77 18.41 -4.35
N GLN A 302 -12.92 19.01 -4.56
CA GLN A 302 -13.18 20.44 -4.32
C GLN A 302 -12.87 20.85 -2.87
N GLY A 303 -13.18 19.98 -1.90
CA GLY A 303 -12.94 20.27 -0.48
C GLY A 303 -11.46 20.27 -0.10
N GLU A 304 -10.60 19.62 -0.89
CA GLU A 304 -9.16 19.54 -0.69
C GLU A 304 -8.39 20.48 -1.62
N ASP A 305 -9.10 21.09 -2.57
CA ASP A 305 -8.51 21.89 -3.66
C ASP A 305 -7.34 21.16 -4.34
N ALA A 306 -7.49 19.86 -4.54
CA ALA A 306 -6.49 18.97 -5.09
C ALA A 306 -7.09 17.85 -5.93
N GLY A 307 -6.35 17.41 -6.94
CA GLY A 307 -6.72 16.29 -7.79
C GLY A 307 -5.61 15.26 -7.96
N ILE A 308 -6.04 14.03 -8.22
CA ILE A 308 -5.18 12.95 -8.67
C ILE A 308 -5.47 12.68 -10.15
N PHE A 309 -4.42 12.61 -10.95
CA PHE A 309 -4.46 12.52 -12.41
C PHE A 309 -3.65 11.32 -12.88
N TRP A 310 -4.15 10.62 -13.90
CA TRP A 310 -3.46 9.51 -14.52
C TRP A 310 -3.64 9.48 -16.02
N SER A 311 -2.75 8.77 -16.72
CA SER A 311 -2.89 8.55 -18.15
C SER A 311 -3.69 7.28 -18.44
N ASN A 312 -4.56 7.35 -19.44
CA ASN A 312 -5.21 6.19 -20.05
C ASN A 312 -4.53 5.78 -21.38
N ASP A 313 -3.52 6.55 -21.80
CA ASP A 313 -2.75 6.27 -23.00
C ASP A 313 -1.53 5.40 -22.64
N PRO A 314 -1.42 4.16 -23.15
CA PRO A 314 -0.31 3.27 -22.78
C PRO A 314 1.07 3.75 -23.26
N LYS A 315 1.13 4.79 -24.09
CA LYS A 315 2.38 5.33 -24.67
C LYS A 315 2.77 6.70 -24.13
N THR A 316 1.92 7.32 -23.33
CA THR A 316 2.14 8.69 -22.84
C THR A 316 1.94 8.73 -21.33
N SER A 317 2.93 9.21 -20.59
CA SER A 317 2.80 9.40 -19.14
C SER A 317 1.93 10.62 -18.82
N ILE A 318 1.36 10.67 -17.63
CA ILE A 318 0.61 11.83 -17.18
C ILE A 318 1.51 13.07 -17.11
N GLY A 319 2.77 12.93 -16.70
CA GLY A 319 3.75 14.03 -16.70
C GLY A 319 4.01 14.61 -18.10
N GLN A 320 4.06 13.75 -19.14
CA GLN A 320 4.16 14.21 -20.53
C GLN A 320 2.92 14.99 -20.97
N MET A 321 1.72 14.55 -20.57
CA MET A 321 0.47 15.27 -20.87
C MET A 321 0.47 16.66 -20.25
N PHE A 322 0.85 16.78 -18.98
CA PHE A 322 0.97 18.09 -18.32
C PHE A 322 1.96 19.01 -19.01
N ARG A 323 3.14 18.51 -19.35
CA ARG A 323 4.16 19.30 -20.07
C ARG A 323 3.68 19.76 -21.44
N SER A 324 3.03 18.90 -22.20
CA SER A 324 2.50 19.25 -23.54
C SER A 324 1.29 20.20 -23.47
N PHE A 325 0.59 20.24 -22.35
CA PHE A 325 -0.47 21.22 -22.08
C PHE A 325 0.08 22.59 -21.69
N GLY A 326 1.40 22.69 -21.49
CA GLY A 326 2.04 23.93 -21.03
C GLY A 326 2.11 24.07 -19.51
N TYR A 327 1.82 23.00 -18.79
CA TYR A 327 1.94 22.89 -17.34
C TYR A 327 3.22 22.11 -17.03
N PRO A 328 4.36 22.78 -16.79
CA PRO A 328 5.67 22.13 -16.86
C PRO A 328 5.91 21.09 -15.77
N GLU A 329 5.31 21.27 -14.61
CA GLU A 329 5.54 20.38 -13.48
C GLU A 329 4.33 20.29 -12.55
N PRO A 330 3.46 19.28 -12.74
CA PRO A 330 2.48 18.95 -11.73
C PRO A 330 3.22 18.29 -10.55
N THR A 331 3.76 19.07 -9.67
CA THR A 331 4.34 18.61 -8.41
C THR A 331 3.31 18.78 -7.32
N ASP A 332 3.44 17.98 -6.27
CA ASP A 332 3.03 18.42 -4.96
C ASP A 332 3.74 19.77 -4.73
N ASP A 333 3.03 20.88 -4.91
CA ASP A 333 3.59 22.24 -4.83
C ASP A 333 4.27 22.49 -3.48
N THR A 334 3.94 21.72 -2.46
CA THR A 334 4.53 21.77 -1.14
C THR A 334 6.02 21.51 -1.13
N GLU A 335 6.52 20.56 -1.93
CA GLU A 335 7.96 20.27 -1.99
C GLU A 335 8.74 21.40 -2.66
N ARG A 336 8.25 21.91 -3.79
CA ARG A 336 8.86 23.08 -4.48
C ARG A 336 8.81 24.32 -3.61
N ALA A 337 7.65 24.61 -3.03
CA ALA A 337 7.49 25.74 -2.12
C ALA A 337 8.46 25.63 -0.94
N ARG A 338 8.63 24.43 -0.40
CA ARG A 338 9.57 24.18 0.70
C ARG A 338 11.01 24.47 0.29
N LEU A 339 11.47 23.93 -0.83
CA LEU A 339 12.82 24.18 -1.34
C LEU A 339 13.09 25.68 -1.54
N LEU A 340 12.11 26.39 -2.09
CA LEU A 340 12.21 27.86 -2.26
C LEU A 340 12.25 28.58 -0.91
N GLN A 341 11.38 28.21 0.02
CA GLN A 341 11.34 28.78 1.37
C GLN A 341 12.67 28.55 2.12
N ASP A 342 13.22 27.33 2.04
CA ASP A 342 14.48 26.98 2.68
C ASP A 342 15.64 27.77 2.07
N LYS A 343 15.66 27.91 0.74
CA LYS A 343 16.65 28.75 0.05
C LYS A 343 16.58 30.21 0.49
N VAL A 344 15.38 30.79 0.58
CA VAL A 344 15.18 32.19 0.99
C VAL A 344 15.56 32.42 2.45
N ARG A 345 15.31 31.47 3.34
CA ARG A 345 15.66 31.60 4.78
C ARG A 345 17.11 31.18 5.09
N GLY A 346 17.85 30.64 4.12
CA GLY A 346 19.24 30.19 4.33
C GLY A 346 19.39 28.79 4.93
N GLY A 347 18.38 27.94 4.80
CA GLY A 347 18.34 26.55 5.26
C GLY A 347 16.99 26.13 5.85
N PRO A 348 16.79 24.84 6.13
CA PRO A 348 15.58 24.35 6.77
C PRO A 348 15.42 24.93 8.19
N PRO A 349 14.19 25.06 8.72
CA PRO A 349 13.97 25.51 10.07
C PRO A 349 14.61 24.54 11.06
N ALA A 350 15.13 25.05 12.18
CA ALA A 350 15.53 24.19 13.28
C ALA A 350 14.31 23.39 13.76
N LEU A 351 14.50 22.08 13.91
CA LEU A 351 13.48 21.27 14.57
C LEU A 351 13.39 21.64 16.05
N PRO A 352 12.18 21.67 16.63
CA PRO A 352 12.00 21.94 18.04
C PRO A 352 12.64 20.89 18.94
#